data_911d29403a09f28f95e73e9d97600381
#
_entry.id   911d29403a09f28f95e73e9d97600381
#
_cell.length_a   1.000
_cell.length_b   1.000
_cell.length_c   1.000
_cell.angle_alpha   90.00
_cell.angle_beta   90.00
_cell.angle_gamma   90.00
#
_symmetry.space_group_name_H-M   'P 1'
#
loop_
_entity.id
_entity.type
_entity.pdbx_description
1 polymer ?
#
loop_
_entity_poly.entity_id
_entity_poly.type
_entity_poly.pdbx_seq_one_letter_code
_entity_poly.pdbx_strand_id
1 'polypeptide(L)'
;MTHHSVPLWRQLLAVAAVLEAVRGGRSPTPVLDQVDWALRPGVQALAFQVLRYLGRAEALRRALARRAPPPGVDALLSSALALLVPVEDAPYEAFTLVDQAVEAAKQDRSLRPSAPFVNACLRRFLRERETLMIATDRDPVAKWNHPSWWIKRLKNDHPGCWQGILEASNRQAPMSLRINLRRTTVEHYLEMLAATGIRAARLGISGVVLERPMQVHELPGFQEGLVSVQDAGAQLAAPVLLDGLSSPGTAHVLDACAAPGGKTAHLLELGAGRVTALD
;
A
#
# COMPACT_ATOMS: atom_id res chain seq x y z
N MET A 1 -29.42 -4.97 -0.03
CA MET A 1 -28.63 -5.41 -1.20
C MET A 1 -27.55 -6.31 -0.66
N THR A 2 -27.62 -7.60 -0.93
CA THR A 2 -26.61 -8.58 -0.53
C THR A 2 -25.31 -8.26 -1.29
N HIS A 3 -24.32 -7.69 -0.61
CA HIS A 3 -22.97 -7.62 -1.14
C HIS A 3 -22.49 -9.06 -1.38
N HIS A 4 -22.59 -9.54 -2.60
CA HIS A 4 -21.85 -10.73 -3.01
C HIS A 4 -20.37 -10.37 -2.91
N SER A 5 -19.73 -10.80 -1.83
CA SER A 5 -18.28 -10.64 -1.70
C SER A 5 -17.63 -11.34 -2.90
N VAL A 6 -16.85 -10.58 -3.65
CA VAL A 6 -16.19 -11.11 -4.84
C VAL A 6 -15.25 -12.24 -4.42
N PRO A 7 -15.29 -13.41 -5.07
CA PRO A 7 -14.47 -14.56 -4.68
C PRO A 7 -12.97 -14.22 -4.67
N LEU A 8 -12.27 -14.61 -3.61
CA LEU A 8 -10.85 -14.28 -3.41
C LEU A 8 -9.96 -14.86 -4.53
N TRP A 9 -10.30 -16.04 -5.08
CA TRP A 9 -9.53 -16.63 -6.18
C TRP A 9 -9.46 -15.72 -7.42
N ARG A 10 -10.50 -14.94 -7.72
CA ARG A 10 -10.50 -13.96 -8.82
C ARG A 10 -9.51 -12.81 -8.53
N GLN A 11 -9.50 -12.33 -7.29
CA GLN A 11 -8.56 -11.31 -6.87
C GLN A 11 -7.11 -11.82 -6.96
N LEU A 12 -6.85 -13.07 -6.52
CA LEU A 12 -5.51 -13.67 -6.58
C LEU A 12 -4.99 -13.83 -8.01
N LEU A 13 -5.84 -14.18 -8.98
CA LEU A 13 -5.46 -14.20 -10.40
C LEU A 13 -5.05 -12.80 -10.90
N ALA A 14 -5.85 -11.79 -10.57
CA ALA A 14 -5.53 -10.42 -10.94
C ALA A 14 -4.24 -9.92 -10.26
N VAL A 15 -4.03 -10.26 -8.99
CA VAL A 15 -2.78 -9.96 -8.26
C VAL A 15 -1.57 -10.64 -8.91
N ALA A 16 -1.70 -11.90 -9.32
CA ALA A 16 -0.64 -12.61 -10.04
C ALA A 16 -0.29 -11.90 -11.37
N ALA A 17 -1.29 -11.44 -12.12
CA ALA A 17 -1.06 -10.67 -13.35
C ALA A 17 -0.35 -9.32 -13.08
N VAL A 18 -0.71 -8.62 -12.00
CA VAL A 18 0.00 -7.41 -11.55
C VAL A 18 1.46 -7.74 -11.23
N LEU A 19 1.72 -8.82 -10.50
CA LEU A 19 3.08 -9.24 -10.15
C LEU A 19 3.92 -9.60 -11.39
N GLU A 20 3.34 -10.30 -12.37
CA GLU A 20 4.00 -10.57 -13.65
C GLU A 20 4.38 -9.28 -14.39
N ALA A 21 3.48 -8.30 -14.42
CA ALA A 21 3.74 -7.02 -15.04
C ALA A 21 4.92 -6.28 -14.37
N VAL A 22 4.92 -6.24 -13.03
CA VAL A 22 6.00 -5.61 -12.24
C VAL A 22 7.34 -6.33 -12.47
N ARG A 23 7.35 -7.66 -12.50
CA ARG A 23 8.56 -8.45 -12.82
C ARG A 23 9.05 -8.21 -14.26
N GLY A 24 8.13 -7.90 -15.17
CA GLY A 24 8.42 -7.47 -16.54
C GLY A 24 8.84 -6.00 -16.66
N GLY A 25 9.06 -5.27 -15.55
CA GLY A 25 9.47 -3.87 -15.53
C GLY A 25 8.35 -2.86 -15.82
N ARG A 26 7.09 -3.30 -15.82
CA ARG A 26 5.93 -2.41 -16.05
C ARG A 26 5.41 -1.85 -14.74
N SER A 27 4.88 -0.62 -14.78
CA SER A 27 4.13 -0.07 -13.63
C SER A 27 2.89 -0.93 -13.32
N PRO A 28 2.55 -1.13 -12.03
CA PRO A 28 1.32 -1.84 -11.65
C PRO A 28 0.05 -1.07 -12.01
N THR A 29 0.09 0.26 -12.10
CA THR A 29 -1.09 1.12 -12.30
C THR A 29 -1.89 0.78 -13.55
N PRO A 30 -1.31 0.70 -14.78
CA PRO A 30 -2.08 0.36 -15.97
C PRO A 30 -2.73 -1.03 -15.91
N VAL A 31 -2.15 -1.97 -15.16
CA VAL A 31 -2.73 -3.31 -14.99
C VAL A 31 -3.89 -3.25 -14.01
N LEU A 32 -3.75 -2.50 -12.91
CA LEU A 32 -4.82 -2.28 -11.94
C LEU A 32 -6.02 -1.54 -12.58
N ASP A 33 -5.77 -0.61 -13.49
CA ASP A 33 -6.83 0.12 -14.20
C ASP A 33 -7.68 -0.76 -15.12
N GLN A 34 -7.12 -1.88 -15.60
CA GLN A 34 -7.82 -2.88 -16.41
C GLN A 34 -8.63 -3.87 -15.58
N VAL A 35 -8.41 -3.92 -14.26
CA VAL A 35 -9.19 -4.78 -13.36
C VAL A 35 -10.62 -4.24 -13.25
N ASP A 36 -11.59 -5.16 -13.28
CA ASP A 36 -12.99 -4.86 -13.03
C ASP A 36 -13.13 -3.96 -11.79
N TRP A 37 -13.91 -2.89 -11.92
CA TRP A 37 -14.08 -1.88 -10.87
C TRP A 37 -14.49 -2.48 -9.51
N ALA A 38 -15.33 -3.53 -9.52
CA ALA A 38 -15.77 -4.22 -8.31
C ALA A 38 -14.65 -5.01 -7.61
N LEU A 39 -13.63 -5.46 -8.37
CA LEU A 39 -12.46 -6.19 -7.86
C LEU A 39 -11.32 -5.26 -7.46
N ARG A 40 -11.22 -4.11 -8.11
CA ARG A 40 -10.05 -3.23 -8.07
C ARG A 40 -9.59 -2.86 -6.66
N PRO A 41 -10.45 -2.45 -5.71
CA PRO A 41 -9.99 -2.09 -4.37
C PRO A 41 -9.30 -3.25 -3.65
N GLY A 42 -9.89 -4.45 -3.71
CA GLY A 42 -9.32 -5.65 -3.10
C GLY A 42 -8.03 -6.09 -3.79
N VAL A 43 -8.00 -6.10 -5.13
CA VAL A 43 -6.79 -6.44 -5.90
C VAL A 43 -5.66 -5.46 -5.62
N GLN A 44 -5.93 -4.17 -5.54
CA GLN A 44 -4.94 -3.15 -5.22
C GLN A 44 -4.36 -3.33 -3.82
N ALA A 45 -5.21 -3.56 -2.82
CA ALA A 45 -4.76 -3.79 -1.45
C ALA A 45 -3.87 -5.04 -1.35
N LEU A 46 -4.30 -6.16 -1.94
CA LEU A 46 -3.54 -7.41 -1.96
C LEU A 46 -2.24 -7.28 -2.76
N ALA A 47 -2.25 -6.62 -3.93
CA ALA A 47 -1.07 -6.43 -4.75
C ALA A 47 0.01 -5.62 -4.00
N PHE A 48 -0.38 -4.53 -3.32
CA PHE A 48 0.56 -3.76 -2.52
C PHE A 48 1.09 -4.55 -1.33
N GLN A 49 0.27 -5.40 -0.70
CA GLN A 49 0.75 -6.30 0.34
C GLN A 49 1.75 -7.33 -0.22
N VAL A 50 1.46 -7.94 -1.36
CA VAL A 50 2.38 -8.85 -2.04
C VAL A 50 3.71 -8.18 -2.33
N LEU A 51 3.70 -6.95 -2.85
CA LEU A 51 4.93 -6.21 -3.16
C LEU A 51 5.77 -5.90 -1.91
N ARG A 52 5.15 -5.64 -0.75
CA ARG A 52 5.85 -5.44 0.52
C ARG A 52 6.60 -6.68 1.01
N TYR A 53 6.09 -7.86 0.72
CA TYR A 53 6.67 -9.13 1.15
C TYR A 53 7.31 -9.94 0.01
N LEU A 54 7.50 -9.31 -1.17
CA LEU A 54 7.94 -10.00 -2.38
C LEU A 54 9.33 -10.64 -2.23
N GLY A 55 10.28 -9.94 -1.63
CA GLY A 55 11.63 -10.46 -1.43
C GLY A 55 11.63 -11.77 -0.62
N ARG A 56 10.83 -11.81 0.45
CA ARG A 56 10.63 -13.01 1.27
C ARG A 56 9.91 -14.11 0.50
N ALA A 57 8.84 -13.78 -0.19
CA ALA A 57 8.06 -14.74 -0.95
C ALA A 57 8.87 -15.41 -2.05
N GLU A 58 9.71 -14.68 -2.74
CA GLU A 58 10.59 -15.22 -3.77
C GLU A 58 11.67 -16.15 -3.20
N ALA A 59 12.25 -15.83 -2.03
CA ALA A 59 13.18 -16.71 -1.35
C ALA A 59 12.50 -18.01 -0.89
N LEU A 60 11.30 -17.92 -0.32
CA LEU A 60 10.47 -19.06 0.05
C LEU A 60 10.12 -19.92 -1.17
N ARG A 61 9.73 -19.29 -2.29
CA ARG A 61 9.44 -20.00 -3.54
C ARG A 61 10.68 -20.77 -4.02
N ARG A 62 11.87 -20.18 -3.99
CA ARG A 62 13.13 -20.88 -4.35
C ARG A 62 13.42 -22.05 -3.41
N ALA A 63 13.16 -21.93 -2.11
CA ALA A 63 13.33 -23.00 -1.13
C ALA A 63 12.33 -24.15 -1.32
N LEU A 64 11.08 -23.84 -1.69
CA LEU A 64 10.01 -24.81 -1.90
C LEU A 64 10.09 -25.52 -3.25
N ALA A 65 10.58 -24.83 -4.29
CA ALA A 65 10.66 -25.32 -5.66
C ALA A 65 12.06 -25.07 -6.24
N ARG A 66 12.84 -26.15 -6.40
CA ARG A 66 14.19 -26.07 -6.97
C ARG A 66 14.20 -25.57 -8.42
N ARG A 67 13.20 -25.94 -9.23
CA ARG A 67 13.00 -25.42 -10.59
C ARG A 67 11.95 -24.33 -10.54
N ALA A 68 12.21 -23.23 -11.24
CA ALA A 68 11.20 -22.19 -11.39
C ALA A 68 9.98 -22.75 -12.16
N PRO A 69 8.77 -22.63 -11.64
CA PRO A 69 7.56 -22.98 -12.38
C PRO A 69 7.32 -21.98 -13.52
N PRO A 70 6.37 -22.25 -14.43
CA PRO A 70 5.95 -21.28 -15.45
C PRO A 70 5.59 -19.92 -14.85
N PRO A 71 5.80 -18.79 -15.55
CA PRO A 71 5.69 -17.44 -14.99
C PRO A 71 4.39 -17.19 -14.24
N GLY A 72 3.22 -17.53 -14.79
CA GLY A 72 1.93 -17.34 -14.12
C GLY A 72 1.78 -18.19 -12.87
N VAL A 73 2.28 -19.43 -12.88
CA VAL A 73 2.29 -20.28 -11.67
C VAL A 73 3.23 -19.71 -10.62
N ASP A 74 4.39 -19.22 -11.02
CA ASP A 74 5.37 -18.58 -10.13
C ASP A 74 4.80 -17.31 -9.50
N ALA A 75 4.10 -16.48 -10.28
CA ALA A 75 3.46 -15.27 -9.80
C ALA A 75 2.34 -15.59 -8.80
N LEU A 76 1.45 -16.55 -9.11
CA LEU A 76 0.38 -16.96 -8.20
C LEU A 76 0.94 -17.53 -6.89
N LEU A 77 1.93 -18.44 -6.99
CA LEU A 77 2.56 -19.05 -5.80
C LEU A 77 3.27 -17.99 -4.96
N SER A 78 4.04 -17.09 -5.57
CA SER A 78 4.74 -16.01 -4.87
C SER A 78 3.76 -15.04 -4.21
N SER A 79 2.65 -14.70 -4.88
CA SER A 79 1.59 -13.86 -4.31
C SER A 79 0.97 -14.51 -3.08
N ALA A 80 0.60 -15.79 -3.16
CA ALA A 80 0.05 -16.52 -2.03
C ALA A 80 1.04 -16.63 -0.86
N LEU A 81 2.33 -16.91 -1.14
CA LEU A 81 3.37 -16.94 -0.11
C LEU A 81 3.55 -15.57 0.56
N ALA A 82 3.58 -14.47 -0.21
CA ALA A 82 3.68 -13.13 0.33
C ALA A 82 2.54 -12.78 1.29
N LEU A 83 1.31 -13.20 0.96
CA LEU A 83 0.13 -13.00 1.80
C LEU A 83 0.10 -13.91 3.03
N LEU A 84 0.79 -15.05 2.99
CA LEU A 84 0.95 -15.96 4.12
C LEU A 84 2.07 -15.53 5.08
N VAL A 85 3.03 -14.69 4.67
CA VAL A 85 4.17 -14.27 5.51
C VAL A 85 3.76 -13.51 6.78
N PRO A 86 2.90 -12.48 6.75
CA PRO A 86 2.43 -11.84 7.97
C PRO A 86 1.54 -12.77 8.78
N VAL A 87 1.62 -12.70 10.12
CA VAL A 87 0.78 -13.49 11.04
C VAL A 87 -0.28 -12.59 11.66
N GLU A 88 0.15 -11.47 12.25
CA GLU A 88 -0.75 -10.56 12.99
C GLU A 88 -1.64 -9.74 12.04
N ASP A 89 -1.10 -9.31 10.90
CA ASP A 89 -1.80 -8.51 9.89
C ASP A 89 -2.17 -9.34 8.64
N ALA A 90 -2.40 -10.64 8.80
CA ALA A 90 -2.79 -11.50 7.68
C ALA A 90 -4.18 -11.07 7.16
N PRO A 91 -4.31 -10.81 5.84
CA PRO A 91 -5.59 -10.36 5.28
C PRO A 91 -6.66 -11.46 5.29
N TYR A 92 -6.25 -12.72 5.37
CA TYR A 92 -7.10 -13.91 5.38
C TYR A 92 -6.49 -15.01 6.24
N GLU A 93 -7.34 -15.88 6.75
CA GLU A 93 -6.91 -17.13 7.39
C GLU A 93 -6.08 -17.98 6.42
N ALA A 94 -5.02 -18.60 6.93
CA ALA A 94 -4.06 -19.37 6.11
C ALA A 94 -4.73 -20.47 5.29
N PHE A 95 -5.71 -21.17 5.88
CA PHE A 95 -6.47 -22.22 5.18
C PHE A 95 -7.27 -21.64 4.01
N THR A 96 -7.98 -20.55 4.22
CA THR A 96 -8.77 -19.87 3.17
C THR A 96 -7.86 -19.40 2.03
N LEU A 97 -6.70 -18.82 2.35
CA LEU A 97 -5.78 -18.34 1.34
C LEU A 97 -5.20 -19.48 0.49
N VAL A 98 -4.84 -20.61 1.11
CA VAL A 98 -4.37 -21.81 0.39
C VAL A 98 -5.46 -22.37 -0.52
N ASP A 99 -6.67 -22.55 -0.01
CA ASP A 99 -7.81 -23.04 -0.78
C ASP A 99 -8.10 -22.15 -2.00
N GLN A 100 -8.17 -20.85 -1.78
CA GLN A 100 -8.48 -19.89 -2.84
C GLN A 100 -7.32 -19.71 -3.85
N ALA A 101 -6.06 -19.88 -3.46
CA ALA A 101 -4.94 -19.92 -4.39
C ALA A 101 -4.96 -21.17 -5.27
N VAL A 102 -5.33 -22.31 -4.71
CA VAL A 102 -5.51 -23.58 -5.47
C VAL A 102 -6.71 -23.45 -6.40
N GLU A 103 -7.81 -22.86 -5.93
CA GLU A 103 -8.97 -22.61 -6.77
C GLU A 103 -8.66 -21.65 -7.92
N ALA A 104 -7.89 -20.58 -7.67
CA ALA A 104 -7.37 -19.69 -8.71
C ALA A 104 -6.62 -20.46 -9.79
N ALA A 105 -5.72 -21.35 -9.40
CA ALA A 105 -4.99 -22.20 -10.36
C ALA A 105 -5.92 -23.13 -11.15
N LYS A 106 -6.99 -23.68 -10.55
CA LYS A 106 -7.95 -24.54 -11.23
C LYS A 106 -8.82 -23.81 -12.25
N GLN A 107 -9.17 -22.55 -11.95
CA GLN A 107 -10.06 -21.75 -12.78
C GLN A 107 -9.36 -21.17 -14.02
N ASP A 108 -8.04 -20.99 -13.98
CA ASP A 108 -7.26 -20.57 -15.14
C ASP A 108 -6.78 -21.79 -15.94
N ARG A 109 -7.09 -21.80 -17.25
CA ARG A 109 -6.77 -22.94 -18.14
C ARG A 109 -5.25 -23.20 -18.21
N SER A 110 -4.43 -22.17 -18.18
CA SER A 110 -2.97 -22.27 -18.28
C SER A 110 -2.32 -22.73 -16.97
N LEU A 111 -2.92 -22.42 -15.83
CA LEU A 111 -2.41 -22.74 -14.49
C LEU A 111 -2.94 -24.08 -13.97
N ARG A 112 -4.07 -24.55 -14.48
CA ARG A 112 -4.79 -25.76 -14.00
C ARG A 112 -3.91 -27.01 -13.85
N PRO A 113 -2.99 -27.33 -14.77
CA PRO A 113 -2.13 -28.49 -14.61
C PRO A 113 -1.21 -28.39 -13.39
N SER A 114 -0.92 -27.16 -12.93
CA SER A 114 -0.03 -26.89 -11.80
C SER A 114 -0.76 -26.70 -10.47
N ALA A 115 -2.09 -26.80 -10.40
CA ALA A 115 -2.84 -26.66 -9.16
C ALA A 115 -2.38 -27.62 -8.04
N PRO A 116 -2.08 -28.93 -8.31
CA PRO A 116 -1.52 -29.82 -7.29
C PRO A 116 -0.15 -29.36 -6.77
N PHE A 117 0.70 -28.81 -7.63
CA PHE A 117 2.01 -28.26 -7.26
C PHE A 117 1.86 -27.02 -6.36
N VAL A 118 0.98 -26.08 -6.72
CA VAL A 118 0.69 -24.90 -5.88
C VAL A 118 0.22 -25.34 -4.48
N ASN A 119 -0.73 -26.28 -4.41
CA ASN A 119 -1.22 -26.83 -3.16
C ASN A 119 -0.10 -27.47 -2.31
N ALA A 120 0.75 -28.30 -2.95
CA ALA A 120 1.85 -28.97 -2.26
C ALA A 120 2.86 -27.96 -1.67
N CYS A 121 3.24 -26.93 -2.44
CA CYS A 121 4.14 -25.87 -1.98
C CYS A 121 3.56 -25.08 -0.80
N LEU A 122 2.30 -24.62 -0.90
CA LEU A 122 1.67 -23.83 0.14
C LEU A 122 1.45 -24.63 1.43
N ARG A 123 1.01 -25.90 1.32
CA ARG A 123 0.89 -26.78 2.49
C ARG A 123 2.23 -27.11 3.12
N ARG A 124 3.29 -27.30 2.31
CA ARG A 124 4.65 -27.50 2.81
C ARG A 124 5.12 -26.24 3.55
N PHE A 125 4.88 -25.04 3.02
CA PHE A 125 5.21 -23.80 3.72
C PHE A 125 4.54 -23.73 5.09
N LEU A 126 3.24 -24.04 5.20
CA LEU A 126 2.53 -24.00 6.48
C LEU A 126 3.10 -25.00 7.49
N ARG A 127 3.49 -26.22 7.07
CA ARG A 127 4.08 -27.22 7.94
C ARG A 127 5.51 -26.89 8.40
N GLU A 128 6.31 -26.31 7.52
CA GLU A 128 7.74 -26.05 7.71
C GLU A 128 8.02 -24.54 7.88
N ARG A 129 6.98 -23.76 8.23
CA ARG A 129 7.03 -22.29 8.24
C ARG A 129 8.24 -21.74 8.98
N GLU A 130 8.40 -22.10 10.23
CA GLU A 130 9.48 -21.59 11.08
C GLU A 130 10.86 -21.89 10.49
N THR A 131 11.09 -23.13 10.09
CA THR A 131 12.35 -23.58 9.47
C THR A 131 12.64 -22.81 8.18
N LEU A 132 11.64 -22.62 7.33
CA LEU A 132 11.78 -21.90 6.05
C LEU A 132 12.00 -20.40 6.26
N MET A 133 11.33 -19.78 7.24
CA MET A 133 11.54 -18.38 7.59
C MET A 133 12.97 -18.14 8.08
N ILE A 134 13.47 -18.96 9.01
CA ILE A 134 14.86 -18.90 9.52
C ILE A 134 15.87 -19.12 8.38
N ALA A 135 15.63 -20.10 7.51
CA ALA A 135 16.52 -20.38 6.39
C ALA A 135 16.61 -19.20 5.39
N THR A 136 15.49 -18.53 5.14
CA THR A 136 15.44 -17.37 4.22
C THR A 136 15.92 -16.07 4.86
N ASP A 137 16.06 -15.96 6.18
CA ASP A 137 16.65 -14.80 6.88
C ASP A 137 18.13 -14.58 6.55
N ARG A 138 18.80 -15.60 6.01
CA ARG A 138 20.19 -15.48 5.53
C ARG A 138 20.32 -14.61 4.27
N ASP A 139 19.25 -14.46 3.52
CA ASP A 139 19.19 -13.56 2.36
C ASP A 139 18.70 -12.17 2.82
N PRO A 140 19.54 -11.12 2.78
CA PRO A 140 19.12 -9.78 3.20
C PRO A 140 17.92 -9.23 2.41
N VAL A 141 17.79 -9.60 1.12
CA VAL A 141 16.64 -9.18 0.29
C VAL A 141 15.36 -9.82 0.81
N ALA A 142 15.42 -11.09 1.19
CA ALA A 142 14.28 -11.79 1.79
C ALA A 142 13.95 -11.25 3.18
N LYS A 143 14.97 -11.01 4.02
CA LYS A 143 14.77 -10.52 5.40
C LYS A 143 14.12 -9.14 5.43
N TRP A 144 14.61 -8.22 4.60
CA TRP A 144 14.21 -6.81 4.63
C TRP A 144 13.19 -6.42 3.55
N ASN A 145 12.90 -7.32 2.60
CA ASN A 145 12.00 -7.08 1.46
C ASN A 145 12.37 -5.85 0.60
N HIS A 146 13.67 -5.55 0.52
CA HIS A 146 14.20 -4.45 -0.26
C HIS A 146 15.39 -4.93 -1.11
N PRO A 147 15.65 -4.31 -2.26
CA PRO A 147 16.78 -4.69 -3.11
C PRO A 147 18.12 -4.42 -2.40
N SER A 148 19.12 -5.26 -2.68
CA SER A 148 20.43 -5.22 -2.01
C SER A 148 21.14 -3.87 -2.11
N TRP A 149 21.00 -3.18 -3.25
CA TRP A 149 21.58 -1.84 -3.45
C TRP A 149 20.99 -0.81 -2.49
N TRP A 150 19.66 -0.87 -2.24
CA TRP A 150 18.98 0.03 -1.32
C TRP A 150 19.37 -0.24 0.14
N ILE A 151 19.40 -1.52 0.52
CA ILE A 151 19.88 -1.94 1.85
C ILE A 151 21.31 -1.43 2.09
N LYS A 152 22.20 -1.60 1.10
CA LYS A 152 23.59 -1.12 1.19
C LYS A 152 23.65 0.41 1.33
N ARG A 153 22.86 1.13 0.56
CA ARG A 153 22.79 2.60 0.60
C ARG A 153 22.35 3.09 1.98
N LEU A 154 21.26 2.54 2.51
CA LEU A 154 20.77 2.93 3.84
C LEU A 154 21.77 2.60 4.96
N LYS A 155 22.46 1.47 4.88
CA LYS A 155 23.53 1.14 5.85
C LYS A 155 24.65 2.18 5.87
N ASN A 156 25.01 2.72 4.73
CA ASN A 156 26.05 3.73 4.62
C ASN A 156 25.58 5.11 5.10
N ASP A 157 24.39 5.53 4.68
CA ASP A 157 23.87 6.87 4.92
C ASP A 157 23.24 7.00 6.33
N HIS A 158 22.70 5.90 6.88
CA HIS A 158 21.99 5.86 8.16
C HIS A 158 22.40 4.66 9.04
N PRO A 159 23.70 4.53 9.42
CA PRO A 159 24.23 3.31 10.07
C PRO A 159 23.53 2.97 11.39
N GLY A 160 23.05 3.98 12.13
CA GLY A 160 22.37 3.79 13.42
C GLY A 160 20.89 3.41 13.36
N CYS A 161 20.20 3.57 12.22
CA CYS A 161 18.75 3.39 12.14
C CYS A 161 18.23 2.76 10.83
N TRP A 162 19.12 2.29 9.94
CA TRP A 162 18.74 1.73 8.64
C TRP A 162 17.70 0.59 8.73
N GLN A 163 17.75 -0.24 9.78
CA GLN A 163 16.81 -1.32 9.99
C GLN A 163 15.40 -0.79 10.23
N GLY A 164 15.26 0.17 11.15
CA GLY A 164 13.98 0.82 11.41
C GLY A 164 13.40 1.53 10.20
N ILE A 165 14.25 2.09 9.32
CA ILE A 165 13.80 2.69 8.05
C ILE A 165 13.22 1.63 7.12
N LEU A 166 13.89 0.48 6.96
CA LEU A 166 13.38 -0.62 6.12
C LEU A 166 12.09 -1.24 6.70
N GLU A 167 12.03 -1.43 8.02
CA GLU A 167 10.82 -1.90 8.69
C GLU A 167 9.64 -0.95 8.52
N ALA A 168 9.87 0.36 8.71
CA ALA A 168 8.84 1.37 8.51
C ALA A 168 8.35 1.40 7.05
N SER A 169 9.26 1.23 6.08
CA SER A 169 8.92 1.20 4.65
C SER A 169 8.06 -0.01 4.25
N ASN A 170 8.12 -1.11 5.01
CA ASN A 170 7.30 -2.31 4.78
C ASN A 170 5.93 -2.24 5.47
N ARG A 171 5.69 -1.26 6.34
CA ARG A 171 4.38 -1.08 6.96
C ARG A 171 3.39 -0.43 5.99
N GLN A 172 2.11 -0.61 6.25
CA GLN A 172 1.08 0.15 5.56
C GLN A 172 1.23 1.63 5.92
N ALA A 173 1.26 2.50 4.91
CA ALA A 173 1.32 3.93 5.15
C ALA A 173 0.08 4.38 5.96
N PRO A 174 0.27 5.25 6.98
CA PRO A 174 -0.85 5.84 7.69
C PRO A 174 -1.69 6.70 6.74
N MET A 175 -2.99 6.71 6.91
CA MET A 175 -3.86 7.61 6.15
C MET A 175 -3.96 8.92 6.89
N SER A 176 -3.25 9.93 6.37
CA SER A 176 -3.27 11.29 6.90
C SER A 176 -4.22 12.17 6.09
N LEU A 177 -5.00 12.96 6.78
CA LEU A 177 -5.95 13.90 6.22
C LEU A 177 -5.55 15.32 6.61
N ARG A 178 -5.69 16.27 5.69
CA ARG A 178 -5.59 17.70 5.97
C ARG A 178 -6.98 18.29 6.05
N ILE A 179 -7.23 19.00 7.12
CA ILE A 179 -8.49 19.70 7.38
C ILE A 179 -8.45 21.07 6.70
N ASN A 180 -9.51 21.41 5.99
CA ASN A 180 -9.70 22.74 5.42
C ASN A 180 -10.13 23.72 6.52
N LEU A 181 -9.17 24.41 7.11
CA LEU A 181 -9.42 25.34 8.24
C LEU A 181 -10.28 26.56 7.88
N ARG A 182 -10.57 26.80 6.58
CA ARG A 182 -11.54 27.81 6.14
C ARG A 182 -12.99 27.34 6.29
N ARG A 183 -13.21 26.04 6.44
CA ARG A 183 -14.55 25.43 6.46
C ARG A 183 -14.91 24.77 7.79
N THR A 184 -13.90 24.23 8.50
CA THR A 184 -14.10 23.53 9.78
C THR A 184 -12.83 23.61 10.63
N THR A 185 -12.89 23.10 11.86
CA THR A 185 -11.73 22.96 12.75
C THR A 185 -11.30 21.52 12.87
N VAL A 186 -10.07 21.28 13.34
CA VAL A 186 -9.57 19.92 13.59
C VAL A 186 -10.41 19.22 14.66
N GLU A 187 -10.78 19.94 15.71
CA GLU A 187 -11.59 19.45 16.82
C GLU A 187 -12.96 18.98 16.34
N HIS A 188 -13.66 19.84 15.60
CA HIS A 188 -14.97 19.50 15.06
C HIS A 188 -14.91 18.31 14.09
N TYR A 189 -13.87 18.24 13.26
CA TYR A 189 -13.71 17.10 12.34
C TYR A 189 -13.42 15.79 13.08
N LEU A 190 -12.64 15.82 14.18
CA LEU A 190 -12.44 14.66 15.06
C LEU A 190 -13.76 14.20 15.70
N GLU A 191 -14.62 15.13 16.12
CA GLU A 191 -15.96 14.80 16.62
C GLU A 191 -16.83 14.13 15.54
N MET A 192 -16.80 14.63 14.30
CA MET A 192 -17.51 14.02 13.17
C MET A 192 -17.05 12.58 12.91
N LEU A 193 -15.73 12.34 12.94
CA LEU A 193 -15.16 11.00 12.79
C LEU A 193 -15.61 10.09 13.95
N ALA A 194 -15.53 10.57 15.18
CA ALA A 194 -15.93 9.81 16.37
C ALA A 194 -17.43 9.44 16.32
N ALA A 195 -18.30 10.34 15.87
CA ALA A 195 -19.74 10.11 15.71
C ALA A 195 -20.04 8.98 14.69
N THR A 196 -19.14 8.73 13.74
CA THR A 196 -19.24 7.62 12.77
C THR A 196 -18.43 6.39 13.18
N GLY A 197 -17.85 6.38 14.39
CA GLY A 197 -17.05 5.27 14.91
C GLY A 197 -15.63 5.19 14.32
N ILE A 198 -15.17 6.21 13.58
CA ILE A 198 -13.84 6.27 13.00
C ILE A 198 -12.88 6.85 14.03
N ARG A 199 -11.85 6.05 14.42
CA ARG A 199 -10.82 6.50 15.34
C ARG A 199 -9.71 7.23 14.59
N ALA A 200 -9.36 8.41 15.10
CA ALA A 200 -8.33 9.26 14.53
C ALA A 200 -7.63 10.05 15.63
N ALA A 201 -6.44 10.54 15.36
CA ALA A 201 -5.67 11.40 16.24
C ALA A 201 -5.26 12.69 15.52
N ARG A 202 -5.10 13.78 16.26
CA ARG A 202 -4.59 15.05 15.75
C ARG A 202 -3.18 14.87 15.20
N LEU A 203 -2.89 15.52 14.07
CA LEU A 203 -1.59 15.52 13.40
C LEU A 203 -1.20 16.96 13.05
N GLY A 204 -0.26 17.53 13.79
CA GLY A 204 0.17 18.91 13.55
C GLY A 204 -0.94 19.95 13.73
N ILE A 205 -0.91 21.00 12.91
CA ILE A 205 -1.81 22.16 13.03
C ILE A 205 -3.17 21.91 12.38
N SER A 206 -3.17 21.34 11.18
CA SER A 206 -4.36 21.19 10.32
C SER A 206 -4.64 19.74 9.91
N GLY A 207 -3.99 18.77 10.52
CA GLY A 207 -4.10 17.38 10.11
C GLY A 207 -4.73 16.47 11.15
N VAL A 208 -5.19 15.33 10.66
CA VAL A 208 -5.53 14.16 11.46
C VAL A 208 -4.95 12.91 10.80
N VAL A 209 -4.65 11.88 11.59
CA VAL A 209 -4.24 10.57 11.11
C VAL A 209 -5.27 9.55 11.56
N LEU A 210 -5.74 8.74 10.62
CA LEU A 210 -6.69 7.67 10.91
C LEU A 210 -5.97 6.47 11.52
N GLU A 211 -6.56 5.80 12.50
CA GLU A 211 -6.05 4.55 13.06
C GLU A 211 -6.00 3.44 12.00
N ARG A 212 -6.98 3.41 11.11
CA ARG A 212 -7.05 2.48 9.98
C ARG A 212 -7.38 3.24 8.69
N PRO A 213 -6.64 3.01 7.61
CA PRO A 213 -7.00 3.53 6.31
C PRO A 213 -8.37 3.02 5.86
N MET A 214 -9.11 3.90 5.17
CA MET A 214 -10.44 3.60 4.65
C MET A 214 -10.64 4.18 3.25
N GLN A 215 -11.77 3.87 2.64
CA GLN A 215 -12.09 4.42 1.33
C GLN A 215 -12.43 5.91 1.46
N VAL A 216 -11.90 6.72 0.55
CA VAL A 216 -11.98 8.19 0.64
C VAL A 216 -13.43 8.70 0.59
N HIS A 217 -14.29 8.02 -0.17
CA HIS A 217 -15.71 8.39 -0.29
C HIS A 217 -16.55 8.08 0.97
N GLU A 218 -15.99 7.29 1.89
CA GLU A 218 -16.63 7.01 3.19
C GLU A 218 -16.26 8.04 4.27
N LEU A 219 -15.30 8.94 3.96
CA LEU A 219 -14.89 10.00 4.89
C LEU A 219 -15.97 11.07 5.01
N PRO A 220 -16.44 11.37 6.23
CA PRO A 220 -17.38 12.46 6.43
C PRO A 220 -16.85 13.79 5.89
N GLY A 221 -17.67 14.53 5.15
CA GLY A 221 -17.32 15.86 4.64
C GLY A 221 -16.25 15.89 3.53
N PHE A 222 -15.86 14.74 2.98
CA PHE A 222 -14.88 14.71 1.88
C PHE A 222 -15.45 15.35 0.61
N GLN A 223 -16.68 15.02 0.24
CA GLN A 223 -17.35 15.57 -0.95
C GLN A 223 -17.61 17.07 -0.80
N GLU A 224 -17.81 17.52 0.41
CA GLU A 224 -18.03 18.93 0.77
C GLU A 224 -16.71 19.73 0.85
N GLY A 225 -15.56 19.05 0.68
CA GLY A 225 -14.24 19.68 0.74
C GLY A 225 -13.84 20.17 2.15
N LEU A 226 -14.34 19.52 3.21
CA LEU A 226 -13.89 19.76 4.58
C LEU A 226 -12.50 19.16 4.82
N VAL A 227 -12.12 18.15 4.05
CA VAL A 227 -10.90 17.38 4.23
C VAL A 227 -10.30 16.96 2.88
N SER A 228 -8.98 16.81 2.84
CA SER A 228 -8.22 16.26 1.73
C SER A 228 -7.28 15.17 2.23
N VAL A 229 -7.07 14.11 1.44
CA VAL A 229 -6.02 13.14 1.74
C VAL A 229 -4.68 13.76 1.38
N GLN A 230 -3.81 13.92 2.37
CA GLN A 230 -2.47 14.46 2.17
C GLN A 230 -1.51 13.92 3.22
N ASP A 231 -0.33 13.49 2.77
CA ASP A 231 0.75 13.05 3.66
C ASP A 231 1.16 14.15 4.64
N ALA A 232 1.51 13.75 5.89
CA ALA A 232 1.88 14.65 6.96
C ALA A 232 3.06 15.58 6.60
N GLY A 233 4.08 15.03 5.95
CA GLY A 233 5.24 15.81 5.50
C GLY A 233 4.86 16.82 4.42
N ALA A 234 3.95 16.47 3.52
CA ALA A 234 3.45 17.37 2.48
C ALA A 234 2.61 18.52 3.05
N GLN A 235 1.97 18.33 4.21
CA GLN A 235 1.22 19.39 4.91
C GLN A 235 2.12 20.50 5.48
N LEU A 236 3.43 20.25 5.64
CA LEU A 236 4.36 21.26 6.14
C LEU A 236 4.78 22.28 5.07
N ALA A 237 4.69 21.95 3.78
CA ALA A 237 5.22 22.79 2.71
C ALA A 237 4.58 24.19 2.67
N ALA A 238 3.25 24.28 2.71
CA ALA A 238 2.55 25.55 2.62
C ALA A 238 2.75 26.43 3.87
N PRO A 239 2.64 25.94 5.13
CA PRO A 239 2.95 26.71 6.32
C PRO A 239 4.38 27.26 6.33
N VAL A 240 5.39 26.41 6.04
CA VAL A 240 6.80 26.82 6.02
C VAL A 240 7.07 27.91 4.97
N LEU A 241 6.48 27.80 3.78
CA LEU A 241 6.62 28.81 2.75
C LEU A 241 5.98 30.14 3.16
N LEU A 242 4.76 30.10 3.68
CA LEU A 242 3.99 31.32 4.00
C LEU A 242 4.51 32.03 5.25
N ASP A 243 5.05 31.30 6.23
CA ASP A 243 5.67 31.87 7.45
C ASP A 243 6.90 32.71 7.10
N GLY A 244 7.64 32.35 6.06
CA GLY A 244 8.77 33.12 5.55
C GLY A 244 8.42 34.38 4.76
N LEU A 245 7.13 34.68 4.53
CA LEU A 245 6.69 35.82 3.73
C LEU A 245 6.17 36.96 4.61
N SER A 246 6.64 38.20 4.35
CA SER A 246 6.19 39.40 5.07
C SER A 246 4.70 39.69 4.87
N SER A 247 4.14 39.29 3.72
CA SER A 247 2.74 39.56 3.33
C SER A 247 2.18 38.41 2.49
N PRO A 248 1.82 37.29 3.11
CA PRO A 248 1.30 36.10 2.37
C PRO A 248 0.11 36.41 1.48
N GLY A 249 -0.81 37.27 1.94
CA GLY A 249 -2.05 37.63 1.23
C GLY A 249 -1.84 38.45 -0.06
N THR A 250 -0.65 39.01 -0.29
CA THR A 250 -0.29 39.70 -1.54
C THR A 250 0.75 38.94 -2.35
N ALA A 251 1.29 37.87 -1.78
CA ALA A 251 2.34 37.08 -2.43
C ALA A 251 1.80 36.32 -3.66
N HIS A 252 2.65 36.26 -4.69
CA HIS A 252 2.44 35.38 -5.84
C HIS A 252 3.33 34.16 -5.73
N VAL A 253 2.74 33.00 -5.51
CA VAL A 253 3.43 31.73 -5.27
C VAL A 253 3.35 30.86 -6.50
N LEU A 254 4.46 30.22 -6.87
CA LEU A 254 4.51 29.19 -7.90
C LEU A 254 4.51 27.80 -7.25
N ASP A 255 3.52 26.97 -7.58
CA ASP A 255 3.54 25.52 -7.33
C ASP A 255 3.97 24.83 -8.62
N ALA A 256 5.26 24.48 -8.72
CA ALA A 256 5.89 23.95 -9.92
C ALA A 256 5.74 22.42 -10.09
N CYS A 257 5.02 21.76 -9.18
CA CYS A 257 4.67 20.34 -9.21
C CYS A 257 3.27 20.20 -8.61
N ALA A 258 2.28 20.78 -9.30
CA ALA A 258 0.98 21.06 -8.70
C ALA A 258 0.07 19.83 -8.61
N ALA A 259 0.07 18.93 -9.61
CA ALA A 259 -0.86 17.81 -9.61
C ALA A 259 -0.65 16.86 -8.41
N PRO A 260 -1.72 16.38 -7.83
CA PRO A 260 -3.15 16.59 -8.10
C PRO A 260 -3.75 17.82 -7.37
N GLY A 261 -2.96 18.82 -6.98
CA GLY A 261 -3.42 20.07 -6.43
C GLY A 261 -3.42 20.19 -4.91
N GLY A 262 -2.94 19.18 -4.20
CA GLY A 262 -3.00 19.15 -2.73
C GLY A 262 -2.21 20.28 -2.04
N LYS A 263 -1.02 20.65 -2.54
CA LYS A 263 -0.23 21.78 -2.00
C LYS A 263 -0.79 23.12 -2.47
N THR A 264 -1.18 23.21 -3.74
CA THR A 264 -1.87 24.38 -4.30
C THR A 264 -3.09 24.78 -3.49
N ALA A 265 -3.98 23.81 -3.22
CA ALA A 265 -5.17 24.03 -2.38
C ALA A 265 -4.79 24.49 -0.98
N HIS A 266 -3.79 23.88 -0.36
CA HIS A 266 -3.34 24.25 0.99
C HIS A 266 -2.79 25.68 1.05
N LEU A 267 -2.01 26.12 0.05
CA LEU A 267 -1.55 27.50 -0.06
C LEU A 267 -2.73 28.49 -0.11
N LEU A 268 -3.75 28.20 -0.91
CA LEU A 268 -4.95 29.02 -1.02
C LEU A 268 -5.77 29.00 0.26
N GLU A 269 -5.91 27.85 0.92
CA GLU A 269 -6.59 27.71 2.20
C GLU A 269 -5.93 28.54 3.30
N LEU A 270 -4.61 28.63 3.32
CA LEU A 270 -3.82 29.42 4.25
C LEU A 270 -3.74 30.93 3.90
N GLY A 271 -4.32 31.34 2.77
CA GLY A 271 -4.44 32.74 2.43
C GLY A 271 -3.33 33.30 1.54
N ALA A 272 -2.63 32.46 0.76
CA ALA A 272 -1.77 32.96 -0.30
C ALA A 272 -2.59 33.84 -1.28
N GLY A 273 -2.03 35.01 -1.66
CA GLY A 273 -2.76 35.99 -2.48
C GLY A 273 -3.03 35.47 -3.90
N ARG A 274 -2.01 34.90 -4.54
CA ARG A 274 -2.10 34.30 -5.88
C ARG A 274 -1.22 33.07 -5.97
N VAL A 275 -1.75 31.99 -6.54
CA VAL A 275 -0.99 30.77 -6.82
C VAL A 275 -1.02 30.46 -8.30
N THR A 276 0.14 30.31 -8.92
CA THR A 276 0.28 29.73 -10.25
C THR A 276 0.63 28.26 -10.10
N ALA A 277 -0.22 27.37 -10.59
CA ALA A 277 0.00 25.94 -10.60
C ALA A 277 0.53 25.51 -11.97
N LEU A 278 1.66 24.82 -11.97
CA LEU A 278 2.31 24.27 -13.15
C LEU A 278 2.58 22.77 -12.93
N ASP A 279 2.29 21.93 -13.95
CA ASP A 279 2.54 20.47 -13.87
C ASP A 279 2.98 19.93 -15.23
#